data_ecafa099e13e6765ef7276c4ad64d278
#
_entry.id   ecafa099e13e6765ef7276c4ad64d278
#
_cell.length_a   1.000
_cell.length_b   1.000
_cell.length_c   1.000
_cell.angle_alpha   90.00
_cell.angle_beta   90.00
_cell.angle_gamma   90.00
#
_symmetry.space_group_name_H-M   'P 1'
#
loop_
_entity.id
_entity.type
_entity.pdbx_description
1 polymer ?
#
loop_
_entity_poly.entity_id
_entity_poly.type
_entity_poly.pdbx_seq_one_letter_code
_entity_poly.pdbx_strand_id
1 'polypeptide(L)'
;MPLTIELESTALVIARWPFFVFLGGSMFCLFSSSMCHLFCCHSHNLNMFLWRLDYVGIVVMIITSFFPQIYYVFLCEPHWQIMYLAGITAMGVFTIATMLSPTLSTSKYRAFRAMLFCSMGLFGIVPAIHACFVNWTNPRRNITLAYESTMALSYLTGTLFYVTRIPERWKPGWFDLAGHSHQIFHALVVVGALSHYAATLQMLEWRDSFGCDTLPWLYIFFLILIFVFHNRYVYAALYGFPGVLIV
;
A
#
# COMPACT_ATOMS: atom_id res chain seq x y z
N MET A 1 8.65 -10.64 -54.27
CA MET A 1 9.36 -10.40 -53.00
C MET A 1 8.47 -9.47 -52.19
N PRO A 2 7.67 -9.95 -51.24
CA PRO A 2 6.91 -9.06 -50.37
C PRO A 2 7.80 -8.58 -49.22
N LEU A 3 7.92 -7.25 -49.08
CA LEU A 3 8.50 -6.62 -47.89
C LEU A 3 7.62 -6.96 -46.69
N THR A 4 8.04 -7.88 -45.87
CA THR A 4 7.56 -8.01 -44.49
C THR A 4 8.11 -6.83 -43.72
N ILE A 5 7.27 -5.81 -43.52
CA ILE A 5 7.50 -4.79 -42.51
C ILE A 5 7.37 -5.52 -41.19
N GLU A 6 8.51 -5.90 -40.59
CA GLU A 6 8.54 -6.23 -39.16
C GLU A 6 8.12 -4.99 -38.41
N LEU A 7 6.86 -5.03 -37.93
CA LEU A 7 6.41 -4.14 -36.88
C LEU A 7 7.22 -4.52 -35.63
N GLU A 8 8.37 -3.88 -35.47
CA GLU A 8 9.10 -3.87 -34.20
C GLU A 8 8.12 -3.35 -33.15
N SER A 9 7.55 -4.29 -32.41
CA SER A 9 6.80 -3.99 -31.20
C SER A 9 7.74 -3.20 -30.30
N THR A 10 7.60 -1.88 -30.30
CA THR A 10 8.22 -1.02 -29.31
C THR A 10 7.62 -1.43 -27.96
N ALA A 11 8.25 -2.43 -27.34
CA ALA A 11 7.93 -2.83 -25.98
C ALA A 11 8.02 -1.57 -25.12
N LEU A 12 6.89 -1.12 -24.61
CA LEU A 12 6.82 0.07 -23.78
C LEU A 12 7.69 -0.19 -22.55
N VAL A 13 8.85 0.46 -22.48
CA VAL A 13 9.76 0.27 -21.33
C VAL A 13 9.05 0.75 -20.08
N ILE A 14 8.66 -0.19 -19.23
CA ILE A 14 7.97 0.12 -17.97
C ILE A 14 8.92 0.86 -17.04
N ALA A 15 8.49 2.02 -16.56
CA ALA A 15 9.31 2.87 -15.71
C ALA A 15 9.62 2.20 -14.36
N ARG A 16 10.88 2.22 -13.95
CA ARG A 16 11.39 1.58 -12.71
C ARG A 16 11.43 2.55 -11.52
N TRP A 17 11.24 3.85 -11.75
CA TRP A 17 11.37 4.86 -10.70
C TRP A 17 10.44 4.62 -9.49
N PRO A 18 9.19 4.10 -9.62
CA PRO A 18 8.35 3.88 -8.43
C PRO A 18 8.94 2.83 -7.49
N PHE A 19 9.60 1.82 -8.06
CA PHE A 19 10.31 0.81 -7.29
C PHE A 19 11.47 1.40 -6.49
N PHE A 20 12.26 2.29 -7.09
CA PHE A 20 13.35 2.98 -6.39
C PHE A 20 12.85 3.97 -5.34
N VAL A 21 11.70 4.60 -5.53
CA VAL A 21 11.04 5.43 -4.52
C VAL A 21 10.72 4.61 -3.27
N PHE A 22 10.16 3.42 -3.42
CA PHE A 22 9.90 2.51 -2.31
C PHE A 22 11.18 2.06 -1.61
N LEU A 23 12.20 1.67 -2.35
CA LEU A 23 13.49 1.28 -1.76
C LEU A 23 14.12 2.44 -0.99
N GLY A 24 14.13 3.64 -1.56
CA GLY A 24 14.65 4.84 -0.91
C GLY A 24 13.91 5.18 0.39
N GLY A 25 12.58 5.10 0.39
CA GLY A 25 11.76 5.30 1.59
C GLY A 25 12.01 4.25 2.67
N SER A 26 12.14 2.98 2.27
CA SER A 26 12.46 1.89 3.19
C SER A 26 13.86 2.05 3.80
N MET A 27 14.86 2.40 2.99
CA MET A 27 16.22 2.69 3.47
C MET A 27 16.24 3.88 4.43
N PHE A 28 15.51 4.95 4.11
CA PHE A 28 15.40 6.12 4.99
C PHE A 28 14.77 5.74 6.33
N CYS A 29 13.69 4.96 6.35
CA CYS A 29 13.04 4.48 7.57
C CYS A 29 14.01 3.66 8.44
N LEU A 30 14.67 2.65 7.86
CA LEU A 30 15.59 1.78 8.59
C LEU A 30 16.81 2.55 9.10
N PHE A 31 17.33 3.47 8.30
CA PHE A 31 18.46 4.32 8.70
C PHE A 31 18.09 5.27 9.84
N SER A 32 16.96 5.99 9.74
CA SER A 32 16.50 6.91 10.78
C SER A 32 16.24 6.17 12.11
N SER A 33 15.64 4.98 12.05
CA SER A 33 15.42 4.12 13.20
C SER A 33 16.75 3.65 13.83
N SER A 34 17.70 3.21 13.01
CA SER A 34 19.02 2.80 13.47
C SER A 34 19.76 3.95 14.17
N MET A 35 19.72 5.15 13.59
CA MET A 35 20.32 6.36 14.19
C MET A 35 19.65 6.72 15.52
N CYS A 36 18.32 6.63 15.58
CA CYS A 36 17.58 6.88 16.81
C CYS A 36 18.04 5.95 17.94
N HIS A 37 18.06 4.64 17.68
CA HIS A 37 18.43 3.64 18.69
C HIS A 37 19.92 3.65 19.07
N LEU A 38 20.80 4.01 18.14
CA LEU A 38 22.24 4.09 18.39
C LEU A 38 22.61 5.30 19.27
N PHE A 39 21.96 6.45 19.03
CA PHE A 39 22.32 7.71 19.68
C PHE A 39 21.33 8.16 20.75
N CYS A 40 20.38 7.31 21.17
CA CYS A 40 19.35 7.65 22.16
C CYS A 40 19.91 8.12 23.51
N CYS A 41 21.11 7.70 23.89
CA CYS A 41 21.75 8.04 25.17
C CYS A 41 22.68 9.25 25.11
N HIS A 42 22.90 9.87 23.94
CA HIS A 42 23.89 10.92 23.76
C HIS A 42 23.52 12.25 24.44
N SER A 43 22.33 12.77 24.14
CA SER A 43 21.79 13.98 24.79
C SER A 43 20.25 14.02 24.68
N HIS A 44 19.61 14.71 25.61
CA HIS A 44 18.15 14.81 25.63
C HIS A 44 17.57 15.44 24.35
N ASN A 45 18.20 16.53 23.87
CA ASN A 45 17.72 17.23 22.67
C ASN A 45 17.90 16.40 21.40
N LEU A 46 19.03 15.72 21.27
CA LEU A 46 19.30 14.82 20.14
C LEU A 46 18.33 13.63 20.16
N ASN A 47 18.11 13.04 21.32
CA ASN A 47 17.16 11.93 21.49
C ASN A 47 15.76 12.34 21.06
N MET A 48 15.22 13.47 21.49
CA MET A 48 13.91 13.97 21.09
C MET A 48 13.80 14.25 19.58
N PHE A 49 14.88 14.75 18.97
CA PHE A 49 14.94 14.95 17.52
C PHE A 49 14.93 13.63 16.76
N LEU A 50 15.75 12.66 17.18
CA LEU A 50 15.86 11.35 16.53
C LEU A 50 14.56 10.54 16.64
N TRP A 51 13.86 10.57 17.79
CA TRP A 51 12.55 9.95 17.93
C TRP A 51 11.53 10.49 16.94
N ARG A 52 11.52 11.81 16.71
CA ARG A 52 10.63 12.41 15.70
C ARG A 52 11.02 11.99 14.28
N LEU A 53 12.33 11.93 14.01
CA LEU A 53 12.84 11.49 12.72
C LEU A 53 12.50 10.02 12.45
N ASP A 54 12.57 9.16 13.46
CA ASP A 54 12.17 7.75 13.38
C ASP A 54 10.68 7.61 13.01
N TYR A 55 9.79 8.36 13.67
CA TYR A 55 8.37 8.37 13.30
C TYR A 55 8.11 8.90 11.90
N VAL A 56 8.82 9.93 11.47
CA VAL A 56 8.75 10.44 10.10
C VAL A 56 9.22 9.37 9.11
N GLY A 57 10.25 8.61 9.45
CA GLY A 57 10.73 7.48 8.67
C GLY A 57 9.64 6.46 8.38
N ILE A 58 8.84 6.09 9.39
CA ILE A 58 7.71 5.16 9.22
C ILE A 58 6.68 5.73 8.23
N VAL A 59 6.31 7.01 8.37
CA VAL A 59 5.34 7.65 7.48
C VAL A 59 5.86 7.69 6.04
N VAL A 60 7.12 8.06 5.85
CA VAL A 60 7.76 8.08 4.52
C VAL A 60 7.76 6.69 3.91
N MET A 61 8.11 5.65 4.67
CA MET A 61 8.07 4.27 4.19
C MET A 61 6.66 3.84 3.78
N ILE A 62 5.62 4.19 4.56
CA ILE A 62 4.23 3.89 4.19
C ILE A 62 3.85 4.61 2.89
N ILE A 63 4.09 5.93 2.77
CA ILE A 63 3.77 6.66 1.56
C ILE A 63 4.47 6.04 0.35
N THR A 64 5.78 5.83 0.45
CA THR A 64 6.60 5.34 -0.68
C THR A 64 6.27 3.91 -1.09
N SER A 65 5.75 3.07 -0.19
CA SER A 65 5.29 1.72 -0.52
C SER A 65 4.06 1.72 -1.44
N PHE A 66 3.23 2.75 -1.40
CA PHE A 66 2.09 2.87 -2.32
C PHE A 66 2.50 3.16 -3.76
N PHE A 67 3.69 3.79 -3.98
CA PHE A 67 4.08 4.20 -5.33
C PHE A 67 4.17 3.03 -6.32
N PRO A 68 4.94 1.96 -6.07
CA PRO A 68 5.05 0.88 -7.04
C PRO A 68 3.73 0.14 -7.23
N GLN A 69 2.99 -0.15 -6.15
CA GLN A 69 1.73 -0.88 -6.25
C GLN A 69 0.69 -0.11 -7.06
N ILE A 70 0.45 1.15 -6.70
CA ILE A 70 -0.52 1.98 -7.41
C ILE A 70 -0.08 2.22 -8.85
N TYR A 71 1.21 2.49 -9.09
CA TYR A 71 1.74 2.75 -10.43
C TYR A 71 1.57 1.53 -11.35
N TYR A 72 2.02 0.34 -10.91
CA TYR A 72 1.98 -0.84 -11.77
C TYR A 72 0.57 -1.43 -11.90
N VAL A 73 -0.25 -1.35 -10.86
CA VAL A 73 -1.63 -1.84 -10.92
C VAL A 73 -2.47 -0.99 -11.86
N PHE A 74 -2.43 0.34 -11.71
CA PHE A 74 -3.24 1.30 -12.46
C PHE A 74 -2.45 1.97 -13.60
N LEU A 75 -1.47 1.26 -14.19
CA LEU A 75 -0.61 1.80 -15.25
C LEU A 75 -1.41 2.37 -16.43
N CYS A 76 -2.53 1.73 -16.76
CA CYS A 76 -3.40 2.11 -17.87
C CYS A 76 -4.48 3.12 -17.48
N GLU A 77 -4.56 3.51 -16.23
CA GLU A 77 -5.59 4.39 -15.66
C GLU A 77 -4.95 5.48 -14.78
N PRO A 78 -4.28 6.49 -15.36
CA PRO A 78 -3.46 7.46 -14.62
C PRO A 78 -4.28 8.32 -13.63
N HIS A 79 -5.57 8.51 -13.85
CA HIS A 79 -6.44 9.24 -12.93
C HIS A 79 -6.56 8.55 -11.56
N TRP A 80 -6.64 7.21 -11.54
CA TRP A 80 -6.64 6.45 -10.29
C TRP A 80 -5.29 6.47 -9.58
N GLN A 81 -4.20 6.46 -10.36
CA GLN A 81 -2.86 6.63 -9.80
C GLN A 81 -2.76 7.95 -9.02
N ILE A 82 -3.13 9.06 -9.67
CA ILE A 82 -3.07 10.40 -9.07
C ILE A 82 -3.97 10.46 -7.83
N MET A 83 -5.20 9.95 -7.91
CA MET A 83 -6.16 10.00 -6.80
C MET A 83 -5.65 9.25 -5.57
N TYR A 84 -5.18 8.01 -5.73
CA TYR A 84 -4.70 7.21 -4.60
C TYR A 84 -3.38 7.72 -4.03
N LEU A 85 -2.42 8.12 -4.89
CA LEU A 85 -1.15 8.67 -4.43
C LEU A 85 -1.31 10.04 -3.76
N ALA A 86 -2.20 10.89 -4.25
CA ALA A 86 -2.53 12.15 -3.59
C ALA A 86 -3.19 11.90 -2.23
N GLY A 87 -4.11 10.96 -2.13
CA GLY A 87 -4.79 10.59 -0.89
C GLY A 87 -3.81 10.12 0.19
N ILE A 88 -2.95 9.14 -0.11
CA ILE A 88 -1.97 8.65 0.87
C ILE A 88 -0.93 9.71 1.23
N THR A 89 -0.52 10.55 0.27
CA THR A 89 0.43 11.65 0.53
C THR A 89 -0.18 12.69 1.45
N ALA A 90 -1.44 13.08 1.24
CA ALA A 90 -2.15 14.01 2.11
C ALA A 90 -2.29 13.45 3.55
N MET A 91 -2.68 12.18 3.70
CA MET A 91 -2.71 11.50 5.00
C MET A 91 -1.34 11.48 5.67
N GLY A 92 -0.28 11.22 4.89
CA GLY A 92 1.08 11.21 5.40
C GLY A 92 1.55 12.58 5.86
N VAL A 93 1.30 13.64 5.08
CA VAL A 93 1.62 15.02 5.49
C VAL A 93 0.90 15.39 6.79
N PHE A 94 -0.38 15.06 6.92
CA PHE A 94 -1.14 15.25 8.16
C PHE A 94 -0.52 14.47 9.32
N THR A 95 -0.14 13.22 9.11
CA THR A 95 0.49 12.37 10.13
C THR A 95 1.86 12.92 10.54
N ILE A 96 2.71 13.37 9.61
CA ILE A 96 3.99 14.00 9.91
C ILE A 96 3.77 15.26 10.76
N ALA A 97 2.85 16.14 10.37
CA ALA A 97 2.54 17.36 11.11
C ALA A 97 2.13 17.04 12.56
N THR A 98 1.33 15.99 12.77
CA THR A 98 0.93 15.55 14.11
C THR A 98 2.10 14.94 14.90
N MET A 99 2.97 14.14 14.25
CA MET A 99 4.14 13.52 14.92
C MET A 99 5.21 14.53 15.33
N LEU A 100 5.34 15.64 14.62
CA LEU A 100 6.27 16.71 14.97
C LEU A 100 5.82 17.51 16.22
N SER A 101 4.57 17.36 16.66
CA SER A 101 4.06 18.00 17.88
C SER A 101 4.75 17.42 19.13
N PRO A 102 5.33 18.28 20.01
CA PRO A 102 6.04 17.81 21.21
C PRO A 102 5.16 17.00 22.16
N THR A 103 3.89 17.34 22.30
CA THR A 103 2.91 16.67 23.17
C THR A 103 2.64 15.24 22.76
N LEU A 104 2.55 14.97 21.45
CA LEU A 104 2.23 13.65 20.90
C LEU A 104 3.43 12.68 20.85
N SER A 105 4.65 13.17 21.09
CA SER A 105 5.86 12.36 21.18
C SER A 105 5.98 11.58 22.50
N THR A 106 5.16 11.90 23.51
CA THR A 106 5.20 11.24 24.82
C THR A 106 4.65 9.81 24.79
N SER A 107 5.07 8.98 25.75
CA SER A 107 4.64 7.58 25.86
C SER A 107 3.13 7.41 26.04
N LYS A 108 2.43 8.41 26.59
CA LYS A 108 0.98 8.44 26.77
C LYS A 108 0.22 8.28 25.45
N TYR A 109 0.76 8.81 24.35
CA TYR A 109 0.11 8.80 23.03
C TYR A 109 0.60 7.67 22.11
N ARG A 110 1.22 6.61 22.65
CA ARG A 110 1.72 5.46 21.86
C ARG A 110 0.62 4.82 21.01
N ALA A 111 -0.54 4.51 21.62
CA ALA A 111 -1.68 3.93 20.92
C ALA A 111 -2.24 4.87 19.83
N PHE A 112 -2.29 6.16 20.09
CA PHE A 112 -2.73 7.15 19.10
C PHE A 112 -1.81 7.19 17.88
N ARG A 113 -0.49 7.19 18.09
CA ARG A 113 0.48 7.09 16.96
C ARG A 113 0.30 5.81 16.16
N ALA A 114 0.15 4.68 16.86
CA ALA A 114 -0.12 3.40 16.21
C ALA A 114 -1.41 3.43 15.38
N MET A 115 -2.47 4.05 15.87
CA MET A 115 -3.74 4.22 15.13
C MET A 115 -3.54 5.06 13.87
N LEU A 116 -2.75 6.14 13.90
CA LEU A 116 -2.45 6.94 12.71
C LEU A 116 -1.71 6.13 11.66
N PHE A 117 -0.69 5.36 12.03
CA PHE A 117 0.03 4.50 11.10
C PHE A 117 -0.87 3.38 10.54
N CYS A 118 -1.68 2.76 11.39
CA CYS A 118 -2.65 1.75 10.96
C CYS A 118 -3.68 2.34 9.98
N SER A 119 -4.18 3.56 10.22
CA SER A 119 -5.15 4.18 9.33
C SER A 119 -4.58 4.43 7.93
N MET A 120 -3.30 4.84 7.84
CA MET A 120 -2.59 4.95 6.56
C MET A 120 -2.45 3.59 5.86
N GLY A 121 -2.07 2.54 6.60
CA GLY A 121 -1.96 1.19 6.04
C GLY A 121 -3.33 0.64 5.58
N LEU A 122 -4.37 0.84 6.38
CA LEU A 122 -5.74 0.41 6.06
C LEU A 122 -6.34 1.15 4.87
N PHE A 123 -5.90 2.39 4.59
CA PHE A 123 -6.26 3.08 3.36
C PHE A 123 -5.93 2.25 2.11
N GLY A 124 -4.88 1.42 2.17
CA GLY A 124 -4.49 0.50 1.09
C GLY A 124 -5.54 -0.56 0.74
N ILE A 125 -6.51 -0.83 1.61
CA ILE A 125 -7.60 -1.79 1.32
C ILE A 125 -8.44 -1.30 0.15
N VAL A 126 -8.68 0.01 0.03
CA VAL A 126 -9.51 0.57 -1.04
C VAL A 126 -8.89 0.33 -2.42
N PRO A 127 -7.64 0.76 -2.70
CA PRO A 127 -7.01 0.44 -3.98
C PRO A 127 -6.76 -1.08 -4.16
N ALA A 128 -6.56 -1.86 -3.09
CA ALA A 128 -6.39 -3.31 -3.20
C ALA A 128 -7.66 -4.01 -3.69
N ILE A 129 -8.83 -3.64 -3.15
CA ILE A 129 -10.12 -4.14 -3.63
C ILE A 129 -10.33 -3.72 -5.09
N HIS A 130 -10.09 -2.44 -5.42
CA HIS A 130 -10.19 -1.95 -6.79
C HIS A 130 -9.24 -2.71 -7.74
N ALA A 131 -8.00 -2.94 -7.32
CA ALA A 131 -7.02 -3.74 -8.05
C ALA A 131 -7.50 -5.16 -8.36
N CYS A 132 -8.21 -5.81 -7.43
CA CYS A 132 -8.77 -7.13 -7.63
C CYS A 132 -9.81 -7.17 -8.76
N PHE A 133 -10.60 -6.11 -8.91
CA PHE A 133 -11.57 -6.02 -10.02
C PHE A 133 -10.88 -5.69 -11.35
N VAL A 134 -9.97 -4.72 -11.37
CA VAL A 134 -9.25 -4.30 -12.58
C VAL A 134 -8.37 -5.41 -13.14
N ASN A 135 -7.68 -6.14 -12.26
CA ASN A 135 -6.74 -7.20 -12.65
C ASN A 135 -7.31 -8.61 -12.40
N TRP A 136 -8.62 -8.81 -12.59
CA TRP A 136 -9.28 -10.09 -12.29
C TRP A 136 -8.66 -11.27 -13.04
N THR A 137 -8.26 -11.08 -14.28
CA THR A 137 -7.68 -12.09 -15.17
C THR A 137 -6.18 -12.28 -15.00
N ASN A 138 -5.51 -11.47 -14.15
CA ASN A 138 -4.07 -11.57 -13.96
C ASN A 138 -3.71 -12.89 -13.26
N PRO A 139 -2.89 -13.77 -13.87
CA PRO A 139 -2.52 -15.06 -13.29
C PRO A 139 -1.68 -14.91 -12.02
N ARG A 140 -0.95 -13.80 -11.86
CA ARG A 140 -0.10 -13.52 -10.69
C ARG A 140 -0.86 -12.83 -9.54
N ARG A 141 -2.13 -12.48 -9.74
CA ARG A 141 -2.96 -11.78 -8.74
C ARG A 141 -2.92 -12.48 -7.36
N ASN A 142 -3.15 -13.78 -7.33
CA ASN A 142 -3.24 -14.52 -6.07
C ASN A 142 -1.91 -14.56 -5.31
N ILE A 143 -0.78 -14.66 -6.03
CA ILE A 143 0.56 -14.61 -5.43
C ILE A 143 0.83 -13.21 -4.87
N THR A 144 0.52 -12.17 -5.62
CA THR A 144 0.66 -10.77 -5.16
C THR A 144 -0.19 -10.52 -3.92
N LEU A 145 -1.45 -10.96 -3.92
CA LEU A 145 -2.34 -10.84 -2.76
C LEU A 145 -1.83 -11.61 -1.54
N ALA A 146 -1.21 -12.79 -1.73
CA ALA A 146 -0.61 -13.54 -0.64
C ALA A 146 0.56 -12.77 0.01
N TYR A 147 1.44 -12.17 -0.78
CA TYR A 147 2.53 -11.34 -0.27
C TYR A 147 2.01 -10.08 0.44
N GLU A 148 1.03 -9.38 -0.14
CA GLU A 148 0.42 -8.19 0.49
C GLU A 148 -0.32 -8.55 1.78
N SER A 149 -1.00 -9.71 1.84
CA SER A 149 -1.63 -10.20 3.06
C SER A 149 -0.60 -10.53 4.13
N THR A 150 0.53 -11.13 3.75
CA THR A 150 1.64 -11.42 4.67
C THR A 150 2.24 -10.11 5.21
N MET A 151 2.43 -9.10 4.37
CA MET A 151 2.83 -7.75 4.77
C MET A 151 1.86 -7.17 5.80
N ALA A 152 0.57 -7.14 5.48
CA ALA A 152 -0.47 -6.58 6.35
C ALA A 152 -0.52 -7.29 7.71
N LEU A 153 -0.49 -8.62 7.73
CA LEU A 153 -0.46 -9.41 8.96
C LEU A 153 0.79 -9.14 9.80
N SER A 154 1.97 -9.03 9.15
CA SER A 154 3.22 -8.72 9.83
C SER A 154 3.18 -7.34 10.48
N TYR A 155 2.72 -6.31 9.77
CA TYR A 155 2.61 -4.95 10.32
C TYR A 155 1.57 -4.86 11.45
N LEU A 156 0.39 -5.46 11.29
CA LEU A 156 -0.64 -5.45 12.33
C LEU A 156 -0.19 -6.20 13.58
N THR A 157 0.42 -7.38 13.41
CA THR A 157 0.96 -8.16 14.53
C THR A 157 2.09 -7.40 15.23
N GLY A 158 3.01 -6.81 14.49
CA GLY A 158 4.08 -5.97 15.03
C GLY A 158 3.51 -4.79 15.82
N THR A 159 2.53 -4.09 15.26
CA THR A 159 1.86 -2.97 15.95
C THR A 159 1.17 -3.42 17.23
N LEU A 160 0.56 -4.61 17.24
CA LEU A 160 -0.04 -5.18 18.43
C LEU A 160 1.00 -5.39 19.54
N PHE A 161 2.16 -5.99 19.23
CA PHE A 161 3.26 -6.12 20.19
C PHE A 161 3.75 -4.75 20.69
N TYR A 162 3.92 -3.79 19.78
CA TYR A 162 4.35 -2.45 20.13
C TYR A 162 3.40 -1.74 21.11
N VAL A 163 2.07 -1.87 20.91
CA VAL A 163 1.05 -1.21 21.75
C VAL A 163 0.89 -1.93 23.09
N THR A 164 0.81 -3.26 23.08
CA THR A 164 0.56 -4.08 24.28
C THR A 164 1.76 -4.23 25.18
N ARG A 165 2.97 -4.05 24.63
CA ARG A 165 4.24 -4.25 25.33
C ARG A 165 4.41 -5.68 25.85
N ILE A 166 3.96 -6.66 25.10
CA ILE A 166 4.15 -8.07 25.39
C ILE A 166 5.43 -8.51 24.65
N PRO A 167 6.34 -9.31 25.27
CA PRO A 167 6.18 -10.06 26.53
C PRO A 167 6.67 -9.34 27.81
N GLU A 168 7.41 -8.22 27.70
CA GLU A 168 8.02 -7.55 28.85
C GLU A 168 6.99 -7.10 29.91
N ARG A 169 5.74 -6.82 29.49
CA ARG A 169 4.65 -6.51 30.41
C ARG A 169 4.26 -7.68 31.32
N TRP A 170 4.39 -8.92 30.83
CA TRP A 170 4.04 -10.12 31.60
C TRP A 170 5.16 -10.58 32.50
N LYS A 171 6.43 -10.37 32.09
CA LYS A 171 7.63 -10.79 32.83
C LYS A 171 8.64 -9.66 32.85
N PRO A 172 8.43 -8.64 33.72
CA PRO A 172 9.39 -7.54 33.86
C PRO A 172 10.80 -8.05 34.23
N GLY A 173 11.82 -7.49 33.61
CA GLY A 173 13.23 -7.88 33.86
C GLY A 173 13.74 -9.06 33.02
N TRP A 174 12.86 -9.87 32.41
CA TRP A 174 13.28 -11.04 31.63
C TRP A 174 13.68 -10.70 30.20
N PHE A 175 13.08 -9.67 29.63
CA PHE A 175 13.22 -9.26 28.24
C PHE A 175 13.91 -7.90 28.08
N ASP A 176 14.61 -7.42 29.10
CA ASP A 176 15.23 -6.09 29.06
C ASP A 176 16.39 -6.01 28.06
N LEU A 177 17.08 -7.13 27.82
CA LEU A 177 18.22 -7.18 26.89
C LEU A 177 17.80 -7.66 25.49
N ALA A 178 16.96 -8.68 25.40
CA ALA A 178 16.58 -9.28 24.13
C ALA A 178 15.14 -9.84 24.16
N GLY A 179 14.45 -9.78 23.02
CA GLY A 179 13.12 -10.35 22.83
C GLY A 179 11.97 -9.47 23.32
N HIS A 180 12.21 -8.19 23.64
CA HIS A 180 11.12 -7.28 24.03
C HIS A 180 10.25 -6.86 22.82
N SER A 181 9.05 -6.39 23.12
CA SER A 181 8.01 -6.06 22.12
C SER A 181 8.48 -5.16 20.97
N HIS A 182 9.37 -4.22 21.25
CA HIS A 182 9.87 -3.28 20.26
C HIS A 182 10.83 -3.95 19.26
N GLN A 183 11.67 -4.90 19.72
CA GLN A 183 12.50 -5.71 18.81
C GLN A 183 11.63 -6.62 17.92
N ILE A 184 10.60 -7.25 18.50
CA ILE A 184 9.63 -8.07 17.74
C ILE A 184 8.94 -7.23 16.69
N PHE A 185 8.53 -5.99 17.05
CA PHE A 185 7.96 -5.05 16.11
C PHE A 185 8.89 -4.77 14.92
N HIS A 186 10.16 -4.43 15.16
CA HIS A 186 11.13 -4.19 14.08
C HIS A 186 11.35 -5.42 13.19
N ALA A 187 11.44 -6.61 13.78
CA ALA A 187 11.57 -7.84 12.99
C ALA A 187 10.37 -8.05 12.07
N LEU A 188 9.16 -7.84 12.57
CA LEU A 188 7.93 -7.95 11.79
C LEU A 188 7.79 -6.85 10.73
N VAL A 189 8.31 -5.65 10.99
CA VAL A 189 8.40 -4.57 9.99
C VAL A 189 9.30 -4.97 8.83
N VAL A 190 10.45 -5.59 9.11
CA VAL A 190 11.36 -6.10 8.06
C VAL A 190 10.70 -7.21 7.25
N VAL A 191 10.03 -8.16 7.90
CA VAL A 191 9.28 -9.24 7.20
C VAL A 191 8.20 -8.64 6.30
N GLY A 192 7.46 -7.65 6.80
CA GLY A 192 6.44 -6.95 6.02
C GLY A 192 7.04 -6.24 4.80
N ALA A 193 8.13 -5.50 4.98
CA ALA A 193 8.80 -4.80 3.89
C ALA A 193 9.34 -5.75 2.80
N LEU A 194 9.92 -6.89 3.20
CA LEU A 194 10.39 -7.91 2.25
C LEU A 194 9.23 -8.58 1.51
N SER A 195 8.10 -8.83 2.18
CA SER A 195 6.89 -9.35 1.53
C SER A 195 6.35 -8.36 0.49
N HIS A 196 6.28 -7.08 0.83
CA HIS A 196 5.87 -6.03 -0.10
C HIS A 196 6.83 -5.88 -1.29
N TYR A 197 8.14 -6.00 -1.04
CA TYR A 197 9.15 -6.05 -2.10
C TYR A 197 8.89 -7.19 -3.08
N ALA A 198 8.61 -8.40 -2.58
CA ALA A 198 8.29 -9.55 -3.41
C ALA A 198 7.01 -9.34 -4.22
N ALA A 199 5.95 -8.76 -3.61
CA ALA A 199 4.72 -8.39 -4.31
C ALA A 199 4.99 -7.40 -5.45
N THR A 200 5.83 -6.39 -5.20
CA THR A 200 6.21 -5.38 -6.19
C THR A 200 6.94 -6.01 -7.38
N LEU A 201 7.87 -6.94 -7.14
CA LEU A 201 8.57 -7.67 -8.22
C LEU A 201 7.59 -8.47 -9.08
N GLN A 202 6.61 -9.16 -8.47
CA GLN A 202 5.61 -9.92 -9.23
C GLN A 202 4.78 -9.02 -10.15
N MET A 203 4.40 -7.82 -9.69
CA MET A 203 3.65 -6.85 -10.49
C MET A 203 4.51 -6.26 -11.61
N LEU A 204 5.77 -5.96 -11.32
CA LEU A 204 6.70 -5.41 -12.28
C LEU A 204 6.98 -6.40 -13.42
N GLU A 205 7.31 -7.66 -13.10
CA GLU A 205 7.53 -8.73 -14.09
C GLU A 205 6.30 -8.97 -14.96
N TRP A 206 5.10 -8.88 -14.37
CA TRP A 206 3.87 -9.02 -15.12
C TRP A 206 3.68 -7.87 -16.11
N ARG A 207 3.92 -6.62 -15.68
CA ARG A 207 3.82 -5.45 -16.55
C ARG A 207 4.86 -5.43 -17.67
N ASP A 208 6.07 -5.92 -17.41
CA ASP A 208 7.09 -6.08 -18.44
C ASP A 208 6.66 -7.05 -19.55
N SER A 209 5.88 -8.07 -19.18
CA SER A 209 5.44 -9.11 -20.14
C SER A 209 4.19 -8.70 -20.92
N PHE A 210 3.26 -7.94 -20.31
CA PHE A 210 1.92 -7.71 -20.87
C PHE A 210 1.59 -6.23 -21.14
N GLY A 211 2.39 -5.29 -20.64
CA GLY A 211 2.15 -3.84 -20.84
C GLY A 211 0.81 -3.36 -20.32
N CYS A 212 0.14 -2.51 -21.12
CA CYS A 212 -1.24 -2.08 -20.93
C CYS A 212 -2.14 -2.80 -21.95
N ASP A 213 -2.73 -3.93 -21.56
CA ASP A 213 -3.88 -4.46 -22.28
C ASP A 213 -5.09 -3.58 -21.96
N THR A 214 -5.35 -2.62 -22.82
CA THR A 214 -6.58 -1.83 -22.76
C THR A 214 -7.76 -2.68 -23.22
N LEU A 215 -8.31 -3.47 -22.29
CA LEU A 215 -9.73 -3.77 -22.39
C LEU A 215 -10.45 -2.50 -21.92
N PRO A 216 -11.07 -1.73 -22.84
CA PRO A 216 -11.62 -0.45 -22.47
C PRO A 216 -12.78 -0.69 -21.50
N TRP A 217 -12.75 -0.03 -20.34
CA TRP A 217 -13.85 0.05 -19.37
C TRP A 217 -15.18 0.43 -20.06
N LEU A 218 -15.12 1.13 -21.19
CA LEU A 218 -16.25 1.32 -22.10
C LEU A 218 -16.91 -0.02 -22.48
N TYR A 219 -16.14 -1.08 -22.73
CA TYR A 219 -16.71 -2.36 -23.15
C TYR A 219 -17.44 -3.05 -21.99
N ILE A 220 -16.88 -3.01 -20.78
CA ILE A 220 -17.52 -3.56 -19.57
C ILE A 220 -18.74 -2.72 -19.21
N PHE A 221 -18.65 -1.39 -19.30
CA PHE A 221 -19.76 -0.48 -19.06
C PHE A 221 -20.89 -0.69 -20.10
N PHE A 222 -20.56 -0.88 -21.36
CA PHE A 222 -21.52 -1.25 -22.41
C PHE A 222 -22.13 -2.63 -22.19
N LEU A 223 -21.35 -3.63 -21.76
CA LEU A 223 -21.87 -4.95 -21.43
C LEU A 223 -22.81 -4.91 -20.21
N ILE A 224 -22.48 -4.15 -19.19
CA ILE A 224 -23.35 -3.94 -18.02
C ILE A 224 -24.62 -3.18 -18.43
N LEU A 225 -24.50 -2.14 -19.24
CA LEU A 225 -25.65 -1.43 -19.79
C LEU A 225 -26.53 -2.36 -20.65
N ILE A 226 -25.96 -3.13 -21.56
CA ILE A 226 -26.69 -4.11 -22.39
C ILE A 226 -27.37 -5.15 -21.50
N PHE A 227 -26.68 -5.67 -20.46
CA PHE A 227 -27.24 -6.64 -19.52
C PHE A 227 -28.39 -6.06 -18.70
N VAL A 228 -28.25 -4.82 -18.21
CA VAL A 228 -29.29 -4.11 -17.45
C VAL A 228 -30.50 -3.78 -18.36
N PHE A 229 -30.25 -3.31 -19.58
CA PHE A 229 -31.33 -3.04 -20.54
C PHE A 229 -32.00 -4.34 -21.01
N HIS A 230 -31.23 -5.38 -21.31
CA HIS A 230 -31.77 -6.69 -21.70
C HIS A 230 -32.65 -7.29 -20.59
N ASN A 231 -32.21 -7.25 -19.33
CA ASN A 231 -33.03 -7.67 -18.20
C ASN A 231 -34.29 -6.83 -18.01
N ARG A 232 -34.23 -5.51 -18.23
CA ARG A 232 -35.46 -4.67 -18.20
C ARG A 232 -36.45 -5.03 -19.29
N TYR A 233 -36.00 -5.31 -20.52
CA TYR A 233 -36.87 -5.76 -21.59
C TYR A 233 -37.44 -7.14 -21.32
N VAL A 234 -36.69 -8.08 -20.80
CA VAL A 234 -37.15 -9.41 -20.42
C VAL A 234 -38.17 -9.35 -19.27
N TYR A 235 -37.94 -8.51 -18.26
CA TYR A 235 -38.89 -8.28 -17.17
C TYR A 235 -40.17 -7.61 -17.66
N ALA A 236 -40.09 -6.61 -18.54
CA ALA A 236 -41.26 -5.97 -19.12
C ALA A 236 -42.09 -6.94 -20.02
N ALA A 237 -41.39 -7.82 -20.76
CA ALA A 237 -42.04 -8.84 -21.58
C ALA A 237 -42.68 -9.98 -20.78
N LEU A 238 -42.08 -10.37 -19.63
CA LEU A 238 -42.59 -11.46 -18.80
C LEU A 238 -43.70 -11.04 -17.82
N TYR A 239 -43.72 -9.78 -17.39
CA TYR A 239 -44.64 -9.29 -16.34
C TYR A 239 -45.67 -8.25 -16.82
N GLY A 240 -45.78 -8.02 -18.13
CA GLY A 240 -46.90 -7.33 -18.77
C GLY A 240 -47.32 -6.02 -18.13
N PHE A 241 -46.39 -5.04 -17.92
CA PHE A 241 -46.78 -3.69 -17.57
C PHE A 241 -47.07 -2.86 -18.84
N PRO A 242 -48.32 -2.48 -19.13
CA PRO A 242 -48.62 -1.57 -20.20
C PRO A 242 -48.34 -0.13 -19.75
N GLY A 243 -47.45 0.51 -20.46
CA GLY A 243 -47.44 1.97 -20.53
C GLY A 243 -46.49 2.69 -19.62
N VAL A 244 -45.30 3.02 -20.13
CA VAL A 244 -44.77 4.40 -20.10
C VAL A 244 -43.98 4.62 -21.39
N LEU A 245 -44.65 5.12 -22.41
CA LEU A 245 -44.04 5.96 -23.43
C LEU A 245 -43.74 7.29 -22.75
N ILE A 246 -42.47 7.64 -22.62
CA ILE A 246 -42.06 9.00 -22.33
C ILE A 246 -41.18 9.46 -23.48
N VAL A 247 -41.64 10.53 -24.09
CA VAL A 247 -41.09 11.40 -25.12
C VAL A 247 -39.64 11.82 -24.81
#